data_57cbd5ce76ce3aa02773c029ae2eaf7c
#
_entry.id   57cbd5ce76ce3aa02773c029ae2eaf7c
#
_cell.length_a   1.000
_cell.length_b   1.000
_cell.length_c   1.000
_cell.angle_alpha   90.00
_cell.angle_beta   90.00
_cell.angle_gamma   90.00
#
_symmetry.space_group_name_H-M   'P 1'
#
loop_
_entity.id
_entity.type
_entity.pdbx_description
1 polymer ?
#
loop_
_entity_poly.entity_id
_entity_poly.type
_entity_poly.pdbx_seq_one_letter_code
_entity_poly.pdbx_strand_id
1 'polypeptide(L)'
;MNRTLIILTTILLTALPAWSSRAFREPITLSQPDGTQLTVWLHGDESHHWMTTADGTMVVNTQKGCFVASINEDGELAPTTVLAHEPTLRTAAEQRLAARQTEPLRTLFHKRGSQAEGSARRAQVVEGNRYLPHTGSPRVLVILTAYQDLDFTIPDPVKSFTQYLNSETLEDYENKEGFNDHSVRKYFDISSGGQFTPQFDVVGPVTLPDSMKYYGGSSAYANDENISKLGEDAINLVKDKIDLKDYDNDGDGRVELVYIIHAGYGQNAGGPAESMWAKVAYVNRKIGDTYVNNFGCNAELFSPSGLKDDKGFPYAKYINGTGTFCHEFSHAMGLPDLYPNTTASRRVDNQTLEHWSIMDYGLYRRNGFAPTPYNAWERSVMGWEQPKELTETTKGITLLPFAEGGKSYKIANSKKSEEVFLIENIQKRGVNARAFGHGMLVYHIDYASNTVNMGDYPNNTAGHPRVTVVPADGLLISGYQTLRSDGSSQGYGGTHTQAEYSASLAGDPFPGTGGITSLTADQQIPSFYYYYKDDNGKDATEQTGVALTNITENTETGAVTFDYIVEQLGDLNRDGKVDTADITTLVDLILAQ
;
A
#
# COMPACT_ATOMS: atom_id res chain seq x y z
N MET A 1 4.38 20.45 60.65
CA MET A 1 4.88 20.81 59.30
C MET A 1 4.53 19.63 58.37
N ASN A 2 3.38 19.75 57.73
CA ASN A 2 2.93 18.74 56.78
C ASN A 2 3.46 19.15 55.38
N ARG A 3 4.28 18.31 54.78
CA ARG A 3 4.68 18.44 53.38
C ARG A 3 3.72 17.64 52.53
N THR A 4 2.81 18.36 51.86
CA THR A 4 1.95 17.79 50.83
C THR A 4 2.79 17.51 49.60
N LEU A 5 2.96 16.24 49.27
CA LEU A 5 3.62 15.76 48.06
C LEU A 5 2.61 15.88 46.91
N ILE A 6 2.79 16.87 46.04
CA ILE A 6 2.03 16.98 44.79
C ILE A 6 2.68 15.99 43.80
N ILE A 7 2.00 14.88 43.56
CA ILE A 7 2.34 13.96 42.47
C ILE A 7 1.79 14.57 41.19
N LEU A 8 2.67 15.15 40.38
CA LEU A 8 2.36 15.53 39.01
C LEU A 8 2.27 14.26 38.17
N THR A 9 1.05 13.80 37.92
CA THR A 9 0.81 12.72 36.97
C THR A 9 0.98 13.31 35.59
N THR A 10 2.16 13.17 35.00
CA THR A 10 2.40 13.41 33.58
C THR A 10 1.63 12.33 32.82
N ILE A 11 0.48 12.68 32.24
CA ILE A 11 -0.19 11.83 31.26
C ILE A 11 0.73 11.84 30.04
N LEU A 12 1.53 10.78 29.88
CA LEU A 12 2.15 10.49 28.61
C LEU A 12 1.00 10.16 27.64
N LEU A 13 0.68 11.09 26.76
CA LEU A 13 -0.07 10.76 25.54
C LEU A 13 0.83 9.86 24.71
N THR A 14 0.65 8.57 24.84
CA THR A 14 1.27 7.60 23.94
C THR A 14 0.51 7.68 22.63
N ALA A 15 1.16 8.14 21.58
CA ALA A 15 0.66 7.97 20.22
C ALA A 15 0.34 6.48 20.01
N LEU A 16 -0.88 6.17 19.62
CA LEU A 16 -1.29 4.80 19.31
C LEU A 16 -0.66 4.39 17.98
N PRO A 17 -0.20 3.15 17.85
CA PRO A 17 0.27 2.65 16.57
C PRO A 17 -0.87 2.69 15.56
N ALA A 18 -0.64 3.31 14.42
CA ALA A 18 -1.53 3.38 13.28
C ALA A 18 -0.80 2.85 12.05
N TRP A 19 -1.52 2.18 11.17
CA TRP A 19 -1.05 1.65 9.90
C TRP A 19 -1.92 2.23 8.80
N SER A 20 -1.32 2.58 7.66
CA SER A 20 -2.00 3.42 6.71
C SER A 20 -1.33 3.42 5.35
N SER A 21 -2.10 3.84 4.36
CA SER A 21 -1.68 3.94 2.97
C SER A 21 -0.53 4.93 2.76
N ARG A 22 0.27 4.65 1.72
CA ARG A 22 1.25 5.59 1.18
C ARG A 22 0.57 6.83 0.61
N ALA A 23 1.34 7.89 0.45
CA ALA A 23 0.95 9.07 -0.30
C ALA A 23 0.61 8.73 -1.75
N PHE A 24 -0.46 9.30 -2.28
CA PHE A 24 -0.75 9.27 -3.71
C PHE A 24 0.32 10.05 -4.49
N ARG A 25 0.95 9.45 -5.49
CA ARG A 25 2.17 9.97 -6.14
C ARG A 25 1.95 10.75 -7.41
N GLU A 26 0.80 10.55 -8.05
CA GLU A 26 0.53 11.30 -9.27
C GLU A 26 0.42 12.79 -8.95
N PRO A 27 0.81 13.67 -9.89
CA PRO A 27 0.69 15.10 -9.67
C PRO A 27 -0.77 15.50 -9.42
N ILE A 28 -0.98 16.34 -8.42
CA ILE A 28 -2.29 16.85 -8.01
C ILE A 28 -2.34 18.32 -8.41
N THR A 29 -3.30 18.70 -9.25
CA THR A 29 -3.51 20.10 -9.61
C THR A 29 -4.56 20.72 -8.72
N LEU A 30 -4.15 21.60 -7.83
CA LEU A 30 -5.02 22.32 -6.90
C LEU A 30 -5.51 23.64 -7.51
N SER A 31 -6.77 23.98 -7.26
CA SER A 31 -7.33 25.30 -7.58
C SER A 31 -7.11 26.23 -6.39
N GLN A 32 -6.43 27.34 -6.61
CA GLN A 32 -6.15 28.32 -5.58
C GLN A 32 -7.30 29.34 -5.41
N PRO A 33 -7.45 29.97 -4.23
CA PRO A 33 -8.51 30.95 -3.97
C PRO A 33 -8.47 32.18 -4.88
N ASP A 34 -7.32 32.51 -5.44
CA ASP A 34 -7.15 33.62 -6.40
C ASP A 34 -7.46 33.23 -7.85
N GLY A 35 -7.91 31.98 -8.08
CA GLY A 35 -8.27 31.44 -9.38
C GLY A 35 -7.13 30.83 -10.17
N THR A 36 -5.90 30.84 -9.64
CA THR A 36 -4.76 30.17 -10.27
C THR A 36 -4.79 28.65 -10.03
N GLN A 37 -4.02 27.90 -10.82
CA GLN A 37 -3.79 26.47 -10.65
C GLN A 37 -2.38 26.25 -10.12
N LEU A 38 -2.20 25.22 -9.28
CA LEU A 38 -0.90 24.81 -8.74
C LEU A 38 -0.78 23.29 -8.82
N THR A 39 0.27 22.81 -9.47
CA THR A 39 0.59 21.38 -9.50
C THR A 39 1.53 21.04 -8.37
N VAL A 40 1.16 20.03 -7.58
CA VAL A 40 1.91 19.57 -6.41
C VAL A 40 2.08 18.06 -6.45
N TRP A 41 3.11 17.59 -5.77
CA TRP A 41 3.41 16.18 -5.52
C TRP A 41 3.37 15.91 -4.03
N LEU A 42 2.64 14.88 -3.64
CA LEU A 42 2.59 14.38 -2.27
C LEU A 42 3.64 13.29 -2.08
N HIS A 43 4.31 13.29 -0.94
CA HIS A 43 5.40 12.38 -0.60
C HIS A 43 5.19 11.77 0.78
N GLY A 44 5.76 10.57 1.01
CA GLY A 44 5.79 9.92 2.31
C GLY A 44 4.61 8.99 2.57
N ASP A 45 4.25 8.90 3.83
CA ASP A 45 3.19 8.06 4.39
C ASP A 45 2.56 8.74 5.62
N GLU A 46 1.69 8.04 6.33
CA GLU A 46 0.99 8.56 7.51
C GLU A 46 1.91 9.05 8.63
N SER A 47 3.12 8.49 8.71
CA SER A 47 4.06 8.83 9.79
C SER A 47 4.89 10.05 9.47
N HIS A 48 5.22 10.25 8.19
CA HIS A 48 5.98 11.40 7.72
C HIS A 48 5.68 11.69 6.25
N HIS A 49 4.99 12.79 5.99
CA HIS A 49 4.60 13.22 4.65
C HIS A 49 4.75 14.72 4.44
N TRP A 50 4.87 15.12 3.19
CA TRP A 50 5.00 16.52 2.78
C TRP A 50 4.56 16.69 1.33
N MET A 51 4.38 17.93 0.92
CA MET A 51 3.97 18.29 -0.43
C MET A 51 4.95 19.27 -1.05
N THR A 52 5.25 19.08 -2.35
CA THR A 52 6.18 19.96 -3.09
C THR A 52 5.58 20.41 -4.42
N THR A 53 6.06 21.51 -4.93
CA THR A 53 5.89 21.94 -6.33
C THR A 53 6.94 21.24 -7.22
N ALA A 54 6.85 21.42 -8.55
CA ALA A 54 7.74 20.78 -9.54
C ALA A 54 9.23 21.09 -9.32
N ASP A 55 9.59 22.26 -8.81
CA ASP A 55 10.96 22.63 -8.44
C ASP A 55 11.30 22.24 -6.99
N GLY A 56 10.38 21.54 -6.32
CA GLY A 56 10.51 20.98 -5.00
C GLY A 56 10.40 21.96 -3.85
N THR A 57 9.89 23.13 -4.08
CA THR A 57 9.51 24.00 -2.98
C THR A 57 8.42 23.35 -2.14
N MET A 58 8.65 23.19 -0.85
CA MET A 58 7.67 22.63 0.07
C MET A 58 6.49 23.59 0.25
N VAL A 59 5.30 23.01 0.22
CA VAL A 59 4.03 23.73 0.38
C VAL A 59 3.12 22.98 1.35
N VAL A 60 2.14 23.68 1.91
CA VAL A 60 1.11 23.12 2.79
C VAL A 60 -0.26 23.45 2.21
N ASN A 61 -1.01 22.43 1.83
CA ASN A 61 -2.41 22.59 1.44
C ASN A 61 -3.29 22.66 2.69
N THR A 62 -4.16 23.66 2.78
CA THR A 62 -5.10 23.89 3.88
C THR A 62 -6.50 24.09 3.32
N GLN A 63 -7.52 24.11 4.18
CA GLN A 63 -8.89 24.49 3.78
C GLN A 63 -8.99 25.87 3.12
N LYS A 64 -7.99 26.74 3.31
CA LYS A 64 -7.96 28.12 2.77
C LYS A 64 -7.13 28.26 1.50
N GLY A 65 -6.54 27.21 1.01
CA GLY A 65 -5.64 27.16 -0.14
C GLY A 65 -4.29 26.56 0.19
N CYS A 66 -3.45 26.46 -0.81
CA CYS A 66 -2.10 25.92 -0.69
C CYS A 66 -1.09 27.07 -0.54
N PHE A 67 -0.31 27.03 0.54
CA PHE A 67 0.63 28.09 0.91
C PHE A 67 2.07 27.62 0.83
N VAL A 68 3.00 28.52 0.53
CA VAL A 68 4.42 28.23 0.66
C VAL A 68 4.70 27.87 2.12
N ALA A 69 5.42 26.76 2.33
CA ALA A 69 5.78 26.32 3.68
C ALA A 69 6.97 27.09 4.23
N SER A 70 7.02 27.24 5.56
CA SER A 70 8.23 27.56 6.32
C SER A 70 8.68 26.35 7.11
N ILE A 71 9.99 26.20 7.25
CA ILE A 71 10.60 25.20 8.14
C ILE A 71 11.32 25.98 9.23
N ASN A 72 10.94 25.75 10.49
CA ASN A 72 11.57 26.43 11.63
C ASN A 72 12.90 25.75 12.05
N GLU A 73 13.57 26.33 13.04
CA GLU A 73 14.86 25.81 13.57
C GLU A 73 14.74 24.44 14.24
N ASP A 74 13.52 24.06 14.61
CA ASP A 74 13.21 22.74 15.18
C ASP A 74 12.84 21.70 14.11
N GLY A 75 12.84 22.08 12.82
CA GLY A 75 12.45 21.21 11.71
C GLY A 75 10.95 21.01 11.54
N GLU A 76 10.12 21.91 12.06
CA GLU A 76 8.66 21.85 11.86
C GLU A 76 8.25 22.57 10.58
N LEU A 77 7.40 21.92 9.79
CA LEU A 77 6.79 22.47 8.60
C LEU A 77 5.47 23.16 8.95
N ALA A 78 5.30 24.40 8.51
CA ALA A 78 4.07 25.15 8.73
C ALA A 78 3.70 26.00 7.51
N PRO A 79 2.39 26.24 7.23
CA PRO A 79 1.99 27.16 6.18
C PRO A 79 2.37 28.60 6.53
N THR A 80 2.83 29.36 5.55
CA THR A 80 2.94 30.81 5.65
C THR A 80 1.60 31.48 5.29
N THR A 81 1.58 32.80 5.21
CA THR A 81 0.41 33.56 4.70
C THR A 81 0.47 33.81 3.19
N VAL A 82 1.47 33.28 2.49
CA VAL A 82 1.71 33.53 1.06
C VAL A 82 1.24 32.34 0.26
N LEU A 83 0.23 32.53 -0.60
CA LEU A 83 -0.25 31.51 -1.54
C LEU A 83 0.91 31.02 -2.40
N ALA A 84 0.91 29.72 -2.69
CA ALA A 84 1.89 29.11 -3.55
C ALA A 84 1.40 29.13 -5.01
N HIS A 85 2.30 29.44 -5.95
CA HIS A 85 2.02 29.44 -7.37
C HIS A 85 3.02 28.54 -8.12
N GLU A 86 2.69 28.21 -9.35
CA GLU A 86 3.61 27.51 -10.24
C GLU A 86 4.96 28.26 -10.27
N PRO A 87 6.10 27.56 -10.35
CA PRO A 87 7.44 28.17 -10.27
C PRO A 87 7.64 29.36 -11.22
N THR A 88 7.02 29.32 -12.40
CA THR A 88 7.09 30.39 -13.41
C THR A 88 6.22 31.62 -13.10
N LEU A 89 5.28 31.49 -12.19
CA LEU A 89 4.31 32.55 -11.83
C LEU A 89 4.58 33.18 -10.46
N ARG A 90 5.64 32.73 -9.78
CA ARG A 90 5.93 33.16 -8.39
C ARG A 90 6.25 34.65 -8.29
N THR A 91 5.66 35.24 -7.28
CA THR A 91 6.01 36.59 -6.82
C THR A 91 7.41 36.60 -6.17
N ALA A 92 7.99 37.79 -6.05
CA ALA A 92 9.25 37.98 -5.32
C ALA A 92 9.17 37.57 -3.82
N ALA A 93 7.98 37.59 -3.21
CA ALA A 93 7.77 37.12 -1.84
C ALA A 93 7.87 35.59 -1.76
N GLU A 94 7.23 34.87 -2.69
CA GLU A 94 7.29 33.41 -2.79
C GLU A 94 8.71 32.93 -3.07
N GLN A 95 9.41 33.55 -4.01
CA GLN A 95 10.81 33.22 -4.34
C GLN A 95 11.72 33.35 -3.11
N ARG A 96 11.53 34.39 -2.31
CA ARG A 96 12.28 34.56 -1.06
C ARG A 96 11.96 33.49 -0.02
N LEU A 97 10.69 33.08 0.10
CA LEU A 97 10.30 32.00 1.01
C LEU A 97 10.83 30.65 0.55
N ALA A 98 10.73 30.34 -0.74
CA ALA A 98 11.30 29.12 -1.32
C ALA A 98 12.82 29.03 -1.08
N ALA A 99 13.55 30.14 -1.28
CA ALA A 99 15.00 30.22 -1.05
C ALA A 99 15.39 30.03 0.45
N ARG A 100 14.48 30.23 1.38
CA ARG A 100 14.72 29.98 2.82
C ARG A 100 14.59 28.51 3.21
N GLN A 101 13.99 27.67 2.38
CA GLN A 101 13.90 26.24 2.60
C GLN A 101 15.24 25.56 2.24
N THR A 102 16.29 25.91 2.97
CA THR A 102 17.66 25.44 2.72
C THR A 102 17.81 23.94 2.99
N GLU A 103 18.80 23.31 2.37
CA GLU A 103 19.06 21.87 2.56
C GLU A 103 19.25 21.47 4.03
N PRO A 104 19.97 22.23 4.90
CA PRO A 104 20.03 21.91 6.32
C PRO A 104 18.66 21.87 7.02
N LEU A 105 17.74 22.80 6.69
CA LEU A 105 16.40 22.81 7.26
C LEU A 105 15.54 21.65 6.75
N ARG A 106 15.62 21.32 5.47
CA ARG A 106 14.95 20.14 4.89
C ARG A 106 15.46 18.85 5.52
N THR A 107 16.77 18.71 5.68
CA THR A 107 17.38 17.58 6.37
C THR A 107 16.89 17.46 7.80
N LEU A 108 16.76 18.57 8.52
CA LEU A 108 16.24 18.59 9.89
C LEU A 108 14.77 18.15 9.94
N PHE A 109 13.93 18.64 9.01
CA PHE A 109 12.54 18.20 8.87
C PHE A 109 12.43 16.68 8.65
N HIS A 110 13.20 16.13 7.72
CA HIS A 110 13.19 14.68 7.44
C HIS A 110 13.73 13.86 8.61
N LYS A 111 14.77 14.34 9.31
CA LYS A 111 15.30 13.67 10.50
C LYS A 111 14.29 13.64 11.64
N ARG A 112 13.52 14.70 11.83
CA ARG A 112 12.44 14.74 12.82
C ARG A 112 11.34 13.73 12.50
N GLY A 113 10.90 13.64 11.23
CA GLY A 113 9.95 12.64 10.77
C GLY A 113 10.41 11.23 11.11
N SER A 114 11.64 10.87 10.76
CA SER A 114 12.24 9.56 11.06
C SER A 114 12.33 9.24 12.55
N GLN A 115 12.44 10.24 13.43
CA GLN A 115 12.44 10.04 14.89
C GLN A 115 11.04 9.78 15.44
N ALA A 116 10.01 10.41 14.86
CA ALA A 116 8.61 10.17 15.21
C ALA A 116 8.19 8.73 14.87
N GLU A 117 8.65 8.20 13.74
CA GLU A 117 8.47 6.81 13.30
C GLU A 117 8.95 5.78 14.35
N GLY A 118 10.07 6.03 15.04
CA GLY A 118 10.65 5.11 16.03
C GLY A 118 9.87 5.02 17.34
N SER A 119 9.07 6.01 17.71
CA SER A 119 8.34 6.07 18.97
C SER A 119 6.95 5.40 18.92
N ALA A 120 6.33 5.33 17.75
CA ALA A 120 5.00 4.76 17.56
C ALA A 120 4.96 3.21 17.56
N ARG A 121 6.10 2.54 17.51
CA ARG A 121 6.26 1.12 17.13
C ARG A 121 6.21 0.08 18.24
N ARG A 122 5.80 0.39 19.46
CA ARG A 122 5.63 -0.64 20.48
C ARG A 122 4.19 -1.13 20.54
N ALA A 123 3.90 -2.18 19.74
CA ALA A 123 2.65 -2.92 19.89
C ALA A 123 2.57 -3.48 21.32
N GLN A 124 1.51 -3.13 22.06
CA GLN A 124 1.19 -3.82 23.31
C GLN A 124 0.71 -5.23 22.97
N VAL A 125 1.13 -6.20 23.74
CA VAL A 125 0.57 -7.56 23.70
C VAL A 125 -0.92 -7.44 24.09
N VAL A 126 -1.79 -7.96 23.23
CA VAL A 126 -3.24 -7.86 23.38
C VAL A 126 -3.79 -9.22 23.74
N GLU A 127 -4.70 -9.25 24.70
CA GLU A 127 -5.51 -10.43 24.98
C GLU A 127 -6.65 -10.52 23.94
N GLY A 128 -6.88 -11.71 23.40
CA GLY A 128 -7.93 -11.99 22.39
C GLY A 128 -7.48 -11.83 20.93
N ASN A 129 -8.33 -12.26 20.01
CA ASN A 129 -8.14 -12.06 18.59
C ASN A 129 -8.48 -10.61 18.22
N ARG A 130 -7.53 -9.91 17.59
CA ARG A 130 -7.69 -8.50 17.23
C ARG A 130 -8.02 -8.28 15.75
N TYR A 131 -8.07 -9.33 14.98
CA TYR A 131 -8.28 -9.27 13.54
C TYR A 131 -9.61 -9.88 13.14
N LEU A 132 -10.17 -9.37 12.04
CA LEU A 132 -11.34 -9.95 11.42
C LEU A 132 -11.09 -11.42 11.01
N PRO A 133 -12.11 -12.30 11.09
CA PRO A 133 -12.03 -13.62 10.49
C PRO A 133 -11.67 -13.53 9.00
N HIS A 134 -10.82 -14.44 8.52
CA HIS A 134 -10.38 -14.44 7.12
C HIS A 134 -11.34 -15.18 6.18
N THR A 135 -12.42 -15.77 6.68
CA THR A 135 -13.39 -16.54 5.88
C THR A 135 -14.82 -16.21 6.30
N GLY A 136 -15.75 -16.56 5.42
CA GLY A 136 -17.17 -16.32 5.66
C GLY A 136 -17.61 -14.88 5.32
N SER A 137 -18.61 -14.39 6.02
CA SER A 137 -19.21 -13.09 5.77
C SER A 137 -19.30 -12.25 7.04
N PRO A 138 -18.15 -11.83 7.60
CA PRO A 138 -18.17 -11.03 8.83
C PRO A 138 -18.92 -9.72 8.61
N ARG A 139 -19.63 -9.27 9.63
CA ARG A 139 -20.33 -7.98 9.64
C ARG A 139 -19.41 -6.88 10.15
N VAL A 140 -19.43 -5.74 9.47
CA VAL A 140 -18.62 -4.57 9.81
C VAL A 140 -19.50 -3.33 9.88
N LEU A 141 -19.44 -2.62 10.99
CA LEU A 141 -20.11 -1.34 11.15
C LEU A 141 -19.33 -0.25 10.40
N VAL A 142 -20.00 0.44 9.49
CA VAL A 142 -19.46 1.61 8.77
C VAL A 142 -20.29 2.85 9.12
N ILE A 143 -19.65 3.83 9.73
CA ILE A 143 -20.30 5.07 10.15
C ILE A 143 -19.87 6.20 9.24
N LEU A 144 -20.84 6.85 8.60
CA LEU A 144 -20.61 8.07 7.83
C LEU A 144 -20.58 9.27 8.78
N THR A 145 -19.50 10.05 8.76
CA THR A 145 -19.31 11.18 9.67
C THR A 145 -19.09 12.48 8.89
N ALA A 146 -19.96 13.45 9.15
CA ALA A 146 -19.70 14.85 8.84
C ALA A 146 -19.02 15.51 10.03
N TYR A 147 -18.28 16.59 9.77
CA TYR A 147 -17.69 17.43 10.80
C TYR A 147 -18.61 18.61 11.14
N GLN A 148 -18.34 19.31 12.23
CA GLN A 148 -19.08 20.53 12.57
C GLN A 148 -18.98 21.59 11.46
N ASP A 149 -17.86 21.59 10.72
CA ASP A 149 -17.51 22.59 9.70
C ASP A 149 -17.49 22.01 8.26
N LEU A 150 -17.84 20.72 8.05
CA LEU A 150 -17.83 20.09 6.72
C LEU A 150 -18.84 18.94 6.63
N ASP A 151 -19.76 19.05 5.67
CA ASP A 151 -20.75 18.03 5.33
C ASP A 151 -20.34 17.20 4.11
N PHE A 152 -21.03 16.05 3.92
CA PHE A 152 -20.92 15.25 2.71
C PHE A 152 -21.36 16.05 1.48
N THR A 153 -20.65 15.86 0.39
CA THR A 153 -20.97 16.45 -0.91
C THR A 153 -21.67 15.46 -1.86
N ILE A 154 -21.52 14.16 -1.61
CA ILE A 154 -22.18 13.10 -2.37
C ILE A 154 -23.67 13.10 -2.00
N PRO A 155 -24.59 13.16 -3.00
CA PRO A 155 -26.02 13.03 -2.76
C PRO A 155 -26.34 11.65 -2.16
N ASP A 156 -27.27 11.61 -1.18
CA ASP A 156 -27.67 10.38 -0.49
C ASP A 156 -26.48 9.48 -0.09
N PRO A 157 -25.61 9.97 0.80
CA PRO A 157 -24.36 9.27 1.10
C PRO A 157 -24.58 7.86 1.66
N VAL A 158 -25.65 7.59 2.42
CA VAL A 158 -25.94 6.25 2.93
C VAL A 158 -26.19 5.27 1.78
N LYS A 159 -27.02 5.64 0.82
CA LYS A 159 -27.29 4.81 -0.36
C LYS A 159 -26.02 4.62 -1.19
N SER A 160 -25.30 5.69 -1.48
CA SER A 160 -24.08 5.65 -2.29
C SER A 160 -23.01 4.76 -1.66
N PHE A 161 -22.75 4.90 -0.36
CA PHE A 161 -21.75 4.06 0.33
C PHE A 161 -22.23 2.64 0.60
N THR A 162 -23.54 2.40 0.75
CA THR A 162 -24.06 1.02 0.79
C THR A 162 -23.79 0.29 -0.54
N GLN A 163 -23.98 0.95 -1.66
CA GLN A 163 -23.65 0.40 -2.99
C GLN A 163 -22.14 0.23 -3.17
N TYR A 164 -21.35 1.26 -2.86
CA TYR A 164 -19.89 1.23 -2.90
C TYR A 164 -19.29 0.04 -2.14
N LEU A 165 -19.87 -0.30 -1.00
CA LEU A 165 -19.37 -1.35 -0.13
C LEU A 165 -19.90 -2.74 -0.48
N ASN A 166 -21.19 -2.88 -0.86
CA ASN A 166 -21.89 -4.17 -0.88
C ASN A 166 -22.41 -4.62 -2.24
N SER A 167 -22.39 -3.80 -3.31
CA SER A 167 -22.95 -4.19 -4.60
C SER A 167 -22.37 -5.50 -5.14
N GLU A 168 -23.23 -6.41 -5.59
CA GLU A 168 -22.80 -7.68 -6.21
C GLU A 168 -22.33 -7.48 -7.65
N THR A 169 -22.90 -6.50 -8.36
CA THR A 169 -22.57 -6.20 -9.75
C THR A 169 -22.35 -4.70 -9.95
N LEU A 170 -21.62 -4.33 -11.01
CA LEU A 170 -21.47 -2.93 -11.41
C LEU A 170 -22.77 -2.27 -11.83
N GLU A 171 -23.77 -3.05 -12.26
CA GLU A 171 -25.08 -2.56 -12.67
C GLU A 171 -25.89 -2.02 -11.51
N ASP A 172 -25.67 -2.59 -10.31
CA ASP A 172 -26.30 -2.14 -9.07
C ASP A 172 -25.62 -0.90 -8.47
N TYR A 173 -24.42 -0.58 -8.94
CA TYR A 173 -23.62 0.52 -8.44
C TYR A 173 -23.92 1.79 -9.23
N GLU A 174 -24.66 2.73 -8.62
CA GLU A 174 -25.13 3.96 -9.30
C GLU A 174 -24.02 4.94 -9.67
N ASN A 175 -22.83 4.79 -9.12
CA ASN A 175 -21.66 5.53 -9.56
C ASN A 175 -21.17 5.02 -10.92
N LYS A 176 -22.09 5.01 -11.89
CA LYS A 176 -21.90 4.49 -13.25
C LYS A 176 -20.87 5.25 -14.08
N GLU A 177 -20.39 6.34 -13.56
CA GLU A 177 -19.34 7.11 -14.23
C GLU A 177 -17.98 6.44 -14.05
N GLY A 178 -18.03 5.18 -13.73
CA GLY A 178 -17.01 4.21 -14.07
C GLY A 178 -15.78 4.25 -13.24
N PHE A 179 -15.98 4.54 -11.99
CA PHE A 179 -14.85 4.78 -11.19
C PHE A 179 -14.37 3.51 -10.54
N ASN A 180 -15.17 2.87 -9.72
CA ASN A 180 -14.78 1.62 -9.09
C ASN A 180 -15.16 0.43 -9.99
N ASP A 181 -14.19 -0.39 -10.34
CA ASP A 181 -14.41 -1.61 -11.14
C ASP A 181 -15.28 -2.61 -10.36
N HIS A 182 -15.22 -2.58 -8.99
CA HIS A 182 -16.00 -3.45 -8.11
C HIS A 182 -16.33 -2.74 -6.80
N SER A 183 -17.38 -3.19 -6.09
CA SER A 183 -17.57 -2.84 -4.69
C SER A 183 -16.48 -3.44 -3.82
N VAL A 184 -16.34 -2.96 -2.58
CA VAL A 184 -15.40 -3.52 -1.61
C VAL A 184 -15.68 -5.01 -1.36
N ARG A 185 -16.93 -5.39 -1.11
CA ARG A 185 -17.33 -6.78 -0.93
C ARG A 185 -16.96 -7.65 -2.12
N LYS A 186 -17.23 -7.17 -3.34
CA LYS A 186 -16.92 -7.90 -4.57
C LYS A 186 -15.42 -8.05 -4.80
N TYR A 187 -14.63 -7.03 -4.44
CA TYR A 187 -13.17 -7.11 -4.46
C TYR A 187 -12.66 -8.27 -3.59
N PHE A 188 -13.16 -8.39 -2.35
CA PHE A 188 -12.76 -9.48 -1.45
C PHE A 188 -13.31 -10.85 -1.89
N ASP A 189 -14.52 -10.91 -2.42
CA ASP A 189 -15.09 -12.13 -3.01
C ASP A 189 -14.16 -12.70 -4.11
N ILE A 190 -13.75 -11.85 -5.04
CA ILE A 190 -12.83 -12.23 -6.13
C ILE A 190 -11.43 -12.58 -5.60
N SER A 191 -10.87 -11.77 -4.72
CA SER A 191 -9.51 -11.97 -4.17
C SER A 191 -9.40 -13.25 -3.36
N SER A 192 -10.47 -13.66 -2.68
CA SER A 192 -10.51 -14.88 -1.88
C SER A 192 -10.96 -16.14 -2.63
N GLY A 193 -11.41 -15.99 -3.89
CA GLY A 193 -12.06 -17.10 -4.61
C GLY A 193 -13.39 -17.50 -3.97
N GLY A 194 -14.16 -16.56 -3.48
CA GLY A 194 -15.48 -16.76 -2.86
C GLY A 194 -15.46 -17.15 -1.38
N GLN A 195 -14.28 -17.22 -0.75
CA GLN A 195 -14.16 -17.68 0.64
C GLN A 195 -14.43 -16.57 1.67
N PHE A 196 -14.34 -15.31 1.27
CA PHE A 196 -14.50 -14.15 2.15
C PHE A 196 -15.34 -13.06 1.47
N THR A 197 -16.53 -12.79 2.03
CA THR A 197 -17.53 -11.87 1.48
C THR A 197 -18.08 -10.95 2.58
N PRO A 198 -17.28 -9.99 3.09
CA PRO A 198 -17.68 -9.14 4.21
C PRO A 198 -18.98 -8.41 3.92
N GLN A 199 -19.78 -8.14 4.97
CA GLN A 199 -21.02 -7.38 4.92
C GLN A 199 -20.86 -6.08 5.68
N PHE A 200 -21.22 -4.97 5.05
CA PHE A 200 -21.05 -3.65 5.62
C PHE A 200 -22.40 -3.01 5.94
N ASP A 201 -22.62 -2.73 7.23
CA ASP A 201 -23.81 -2.01 7.68
C ASP A 201 -23.47 -0.51 7.74
N VAL A 202 -24.03 0.25 6.83
CA VAL A 202 -23.76 1.69 6.68
C VAL A 202 -24.80 2.50 7.45
N VAL A 203 -24.35 3.31 8.39
CA VAL A 203 -25.19 4.18 9.19
C VAL A 203 -24.72 5.64 9.16
N GLY A 204 -25.61 6.56 9.44
CA GLY A 204 -25.31 7.99 9.42
C GLY A 204 -26.05 8.70 8.27
N PRO A 205 -25.52 9.81 7.72
CA PRO A 205 -24.42 10.60 8.28
C PRO A 205 -24.74 11.14 9.67
N VAL A 206 -23.73 11.15 10.53
CA VAL A 206 -23.82 11.83 11.83
C VAL A 206 -22.83 12.99 11.87
N THR A 207 -23.23 14.11 12.45
CA THR A 207 -22.33 15.26 12.59
C THR A 207 -21.55 15.16 13.89
N LEU A 208 -20.23 15.07 13.77
CA LEU A 208 -19.32 15.05 14.91
C LEU A 208 -19.36 16.36 15.70
N PRO A 209 -19.11 16.33 17.02
CA PRO A 209 -19.17 17.53 17.86
C PRO A 209 -18.10 18.59 17.56
N ASP A 210 -16.99 18.20 16.91
CA ASP A 210 -15.86 19.06 16.64
C ASP A 210 -15.57 19.21 15.14
N SER A 211 -14.66 20.14 14.81
CA SER A 211 -14.24 20.45 13.43
C SER A 211 -13.35 19.34 12.85
N MET A 212 -13.21 19.33 11.52
CA MET A 212 -12.28 18.43 10.82
C MET A 212 -10.86 18.53 11.40
N LYS A 213 -10.39 19.76 11.64
CA LYS A 213 -9.06 20.04 12.23
C LYS A 213 -8.85 19.41 13.61
N TYR A 214 -9.90 19.32 14.42
CA TYR A 214 -9.78 18.71 15.75
C TYR A 214 -9.42 17.23 15.65
N TYR A 215 -10.02 16.49 14.70
CA TYR A 215 -9.77 15.07 14.51
C TYR A 215 -8.54 14.78 13.65
N GLY A 216 -8.33 15.55 12.60
CA GLY A 216 -7.29 15.34 11.58
C GLY A 216 -5.93 15.96 11.90
N GLY A 217 -5.77 16.52 13.06
CA GLY A 217 -4.48 17.05 13.47
C GLY A 217 -4.39 18.56 13.50
N SER A 218 -3.47 19.08 14.31
CA SER A 218 -3.31 20.51 14.63
C SER A 218 -2.19 21.19 13.83
N SER A 219 -1.28 20.44 13.26
CA SER A 219 -0.15 20.96 12.49
C SER A 219 -0.17 20.41 11.06
N ALA A 220 0.59 21.05 10.18
CA ALA A 220 0.78 20.55 8.84
C ALA A 220 1.45 19.18 8.90
N TYR A 221 0.78 18.17 8.34
CA TYR A 221 1.31 16.81 8.23
C TYR A 221 1.77 16.20 9.58
N ALA A 222 1.04 16.51 10.64
CA ALA A 222 1.16 15.81 11.91
C ALA A 222 0.25 14.57 11.92
N ASN A 223 0.57 13.63 12.80
CA ASN A 223 -0.29 12.47 13.04
C ASN A 223 -1.69 12.92 13.48
N ASP A 224 -2.71 12.18 13.05
CA ASP A 224 -4.11 12.38 13.44
C ASP A 224 -4.29 12.04 14.93
N GLU A 225 -3.98 12.98 15.81
CA GLU A 225 -3.87 12.77 17.26
C GLU A 225 -5.19 12.29 17.90
N ASN A 226 -6.32 12.63 17.29
CA ASN A 226 -7.64 12.33 17.82
C ASN A 226 -8.38 11.21 17.07
N ILE A 227 -7.68 10.30 16.38
CA ILE A 227 -8.30 9.16 15.67
C ILE A 227 -9.18 8.29 16.59
N SER A 228 -8.73 8.00 17.81
CA SER A 228 -9.53 7.24 18.78
C SER A 228 -10.78 8.01 19.22
N LYS A 229 -10.69 9.33 19.30
CA LYS A 229 -11.83 10.20 19.64
C LYS A 229 -12.83 10.28 18.49
N LEU A 230 -12.36 10.28 17.24
CA LEU A 230 -13.23 10.17 16.06
C LEU A 230 -14.12 8.95 16.16
N GLY A 231 -13.54 7.76 16.38
CA GLY A 231 -14.29 6.51 16.52
C GLY A 231 -15.25 6.52 17.70
N GLU A 232 -14.80 7.02 18.87
CA GLU A 232 -15.63 7.12 20.08
C GLU A 232 -16.85 8.02 19.86
N ASP A 233 -16.67 9.21 19.31
CA ASP A 233 -17.76 10.15 19.07
C ASP A 233 -18.72 9.62 18.00
N ALA A 234 -18.21 9.06 16.91
CA ALA A 234 -19.02 8.46 15.87
C ALA A 234 -19.94 7.34 16.43
N ILE A 235 -19.39 6.41 17.21
CA ILE A 235 -20.16 5.33 17.80
C ILE A 235 -21.19 5.87 18.81
N ASN A 236 -20.80 6.83 19.67
CA ASN A 236 -21.71 7.44 20.63
C ASN A 236 -22.94 8.09 19.96
N LEU A 237 -22.78 8.62 18.74
CA LEU A 237 -23.86 9.23 17.98
C LEU A 237 -24.83 8.22 17.34
N VAL A 238 -24.42 6.96 17.21
CA VAL A 238 -25.24 5.91 16.59
C VAL A 238 -25.64 4.78 17.54
N LYS A 239 -25.07 4.72 18.74
CA LYS A 239 -25.21 3.60 19.71
C LYS A 239 -26.66 3.23 20.06
N ASP A 240 -27.59 4.16 20.00
CA ASP A 240 -29.00 3.90 20.29
C ASP A 240 -29.76 3.26 19.10
N LYS A 241 -29.10 3.16 17.94
CA LYS A 241 -29.64 2.59 16.70
C LYS A 241 -29.00 1.26 16.31
N ILE A 242 -27.94 0.84 16.99
CA ILE A 242 -27.15 -0.36 16.70
C ILE A 242 -26.89 -1.15 18.01
N ASP A 243 -26.63 -2.44 17.88
CA ASP A 243 -25.99 -3.23 18.93
C ASP A 243 -24.56 -3.56 18.48
N LEU A 244 -23.55 -3.08 19.20
CA LEU A 244 -22.14 -3.36 18.89
C LEU A 244 -21.82 -4.85 18.90
N LYS A 245 -22.56 -5.67 19.66
CA LYS A 245 -22.38 -7.13 19.72
C LYS A 245 -22.67 -7.82 18.39
N ASP A 246 -23.43 -7.18 17.50
CA ASP A 246 -23.71 -7.71 16.16
C ASP A 246 -22.45 -7.74 15.26
N TYR A 247 -21.39 -7.06 15.69
CA TYR A 247 -20.11 -6.91 14.98
C TYR A 247 -18.94 -7.60 15.69
N ASP A 248 -19.22 -8.37 16.75
CA ASP A 248 -18.30 -9.31 17.38
C ASP A 248 -18.37 -10.62 16.61
N ASN A 249 -17.49 -10.76 15.62
CA ASN A 249 -17.59 -11.84 14.62
C ASN A 249 -17.03 -13.18 15.09
N ASP A 250 -16.17 -13.19 16.11
CA ASP A 250 -15.59 -14.41 16.67
C ASP A 250 -16.17 -14.77 18.06
N GLY A 251 -17.01 -13.91 18.62
CA GLY A 251 -17.74 -14.15 19.87
C GLY A 251 -16.88 -13.99 21.12
N ASP A 252 -15.77 -13.27 21.06
CA ASP A 252 -14.85 -13.05 22.20
C ASP A 252 -15.26 -11.88 23.11
N GLY A 253 -16.35 -11.19 22.78
CA GLY A 253 -16.88 -10.02 23.50
C GLY A 253 -16.29 -8.70 23.02
N ARG A 254 -15.62 -8.69 21.87
CA ARG A 254 -14.97 -7.52 21.26
C ARG A 254 -15.40 -7.36 19.82
N VAL A 255 -15.47 -6.11 19.36
CA VAL A 255 -15.61 -5.77 17.94
C VAL A 255 -14.23 -5.61 17.34
N GLU A 256 -13.92 -6.35 16.29
CA GLU A 256 -12.61 -6.32 15.67
C GLU A 256 -12.35 -4.98 14.96
N LEU A 257 -13.38 -4.42 14.30
CA LEU A 257 -13.26 -3.18 13.54
C LEU A 257 -14.57 -2.38 13.53
N VAL A 258 -14.45 -1.08 13.79
CA VAL A 258 -15.43 -0.06 13.38
C VAL A 258 -14.78 0.81 12.32
N TYR A 259 -15.44 1.03 11.19
CA TYR A 259 -14.89 1.81 10.09
C TYR A 259 -15.63 3.15 9.91
N ILE A 260 -14.89 4.22 9.67
CA ILE A 260 -15.41 5.57 9.49
C ILE A 260 -15.15 6.02 8.06
N ILE A 261 -16.18 6.49 7.37
CA ILE A 261 -16.01 7.25 6.14
C ILE A 261 -16.37 8.70 6.47
N HIS A 262 -15.38 9.57 6.41
CA HIS A 262 -15.55 10.97 6.78
C HIS A 262 -15.77 11.88 5.56
N ALA A 263 -16.52 12.96 5.75
CA ALA A 263 -16.79 13.94 4.71
C ALA A 263 -15.50 14.59 4.14
N GLY A 264 -15.52 14.94 2.87
CA GLY A 264 -14.46 15.66 2.18
C GLY A 264 -13.31 14.79 1.69
N TYR A 265 -12.10 15.37 1.64
CA TYR A 265 -10.89 14.75 1.08
C TYR A 265 -9.95 14.26 2.18
N GLY A 266 -9.21 13.17 1.91
CA GLY A 266 -8.14 12.68 2.77
C GLY A 266 -6.77 13.26 2.43
N GLN A 267 -5.89 13.38 3.42
CA GLN A 267 -4.52 13.85 3.23
C GLN A 267 -3.73 12.98 2.27
N ASN A 268 -3.93 11.65 2.30
CA ASN A 268 -3.21 10.66 1.48
C ASN A 268 -3.40 10.85 -0.04
N ALA A 269 -4.40 11.62 -0.46
CA ALA A 269 -4.66 11.96 -1.86
C ALA A 269 -4.70 13.49 -2.11
N GLY A 270 -4.01 14.26 -1.28
CA GLY A 270 -3.83 15.70 -1.46
C GLY A 270 -4.90 16.58 -0.85
N GLY A 271 -5.72 16.05 0.05
CA GLY A 271 -6.63 16.84 0.87
C GLY A 271 -5.91 17.83 1.79
N PRO A 272 -6.67 18.73 2.46
CA PRO A 272 -6.07 19.72 3.34
C PRO A 272 -5.38 19.08 4.55
N ALA A 273 -4.35 19.73 5.08
CA ALA A 273 -3.58 19.29 6.23
C ALA A 273 -4.41 19.16 7.53
N GLU A 274 -5.58 19.75 7.55
CA GLU A 274 -6.56 19.61 8.63
C GLU A 274 -7.41 18.35 8.55
N SER A 275 -7.39 17.61 7.42
CA SER A 275 -8.16 16.37 7.25
C SER A 275 -7.42 15.14 7.81
N MET A 276 -8.09 13.99 7.78
CA MET A 276 -7.52 12.71 8.20
C MET A 276 -6.69 12.09 7.08
N TRP A 277 -5.61 11.37 7.46
CA TRP A 277 -4.97 10.39 6.60
C TRP A 277 -5.70 9.06 6.72
N ALA A 278 -5.98 8.36 5.61
CA ALA A 278 -6.59 7.03 5.64
C ALA A 278 -5.72 6.06 6.42
N LYS A 279 -6.32 5.35 7.39
CA LYS A 279 -5.58 4.43 8.28
C LYS A 279 -6.48 3.47 9.04
N VAL A 280 -5.89 2.37 9.52
CA VAL A 280 -6.42 1.58 10.62
C VAL A 280 -5.50 1.71 11.82
N ALA A 281 -6.09 1.97 12.99
CA ALA A 281 -5.37 2.07 14.25
C ALA A 281 -5.89 1.03 15.25
N TYR A 282 -4.97 0.33 15.91
CA TYR A 282 -5.30 -0.49 17.05
C TYR A 282 -5.51 0.39 18.28
N VAL A 283 -6.72 0.42 18.82
CA VAL A 283 -7.09 1.35 19.87
C VAL A 283 -7.56 0.67 21.17
N ASN A 284 -8.06 -0.58 21.10
CA ASN A 284 -8.55 -1.36 22.24
C ASN A 284 -9.41 -0.50 23.21
N ARG A 285 -10.44 0.13 22.67
CA ARG A 285 -11.23 1.13 23.40
C ARG A 285 -12.57 0.56 23.85
N LYS A 286 -12.90 0.73 25.11
CA LYS A 286 -14.22 0.38 25.66
C LYS A 286 -15.22 1.48 25.34
N ILE A 287 -16.33 1.12 24.69
CA ILE A 287 -17.45 2.00 24.37
C ILE A 287 -18.73 1.33 24.89
N GLY A 288 -19.38 1.96 25.88
CA GLY A 288 -20.43 1.29 26.65
C GLY A 288 -19.86 0.07 27.41
N ASP A 289 -20.41 -1.10 27.15
CA ASP A 289 -19.93 -2.37 27.72
C ASP A 289 -19.08 -3.22 26.77
N THR A 290 -18.92 -2.79 25.52
CA THR A 290 -18.21 -3.52 24.47
C THR A 290 -16.83 -2.90 24.20
N TYR A 291 -15.82 -3.72 23.95
CA TYR A 291 -14.53 -3.26 23.47
C TYR A 291 -14.51 -3.23 21.93
N VAL A 292 -13.86 -2.21 21.38
CA VAL A 292 -13.54 -2.11 19.95
C VAL A 292 -12.03 -2.18 19.81
N ASN A 293 -11.53 -3.13 19.02
CA ASN A 293 -10.10 -3.38 18.86
C ASN A 293 -9.45 -2.36 17.91
N ASN A 294 -10.04 -2.17 16.73
CA ASN A 294 -9.50 -1.29 15.71
C ASN A 294 -10.53 -0.25 15.27
N PHE A 295 -10.04 0.95 14.99
CA PHE A 295 -10.76 1.96 14.23
C PHE A 295 -10.07 2.18 12.89
N GLY A 296 -10.84 2.14 11.80
CA GLY A 296 -10.38 2.48 10.47
C GLY A 296 -11.04 3.74 9.95
N CYS A 297 -10.38 4.48 9.07
CA CYS A 297 -11.01 5.60 8.37
C CYS A 297 -10.44 5.85 6.99
N ASN A 298 -11.31 6.37 6.11
CA ASN A 298 -10.91 7.02 4.86
C ASN A 298 -11.92 8.11 4.47
N ALA A 299 -11.54 8.92 3.49
CA ALA A 299 -12.34 10.06 3.05
C ALA A 299 -13.48 9.68 2.10
N GLU A 300 -14.50 10.52 2.04
CA GLU A 300 -15.61 10.49 1.08
C GLU A 300 -15.12 10.59 -0.36
N LEU A 301 -14.27 11.59 -0.64
CA LEU A 301 -13.87 12.00 -1.98
C LEU A 301 -12.43 11.55 -2.30
N PHE A 302 -12.18 11.31 -3.58
CA PHE A 302 -10.88 10.84 -4.05
C PHE A 302 -9.78 11.88 -3.85
N SER A 303 -9.85 13.00 -4.56
CA SER A 303 -8.77 14.01 -4.56
C SER A 303 -9.31 15.39 -4.87
N PRO A 304 -8.77 16.48 -4.27
CA PRO A 304 -9.14 17.85 -4.59
C PRO A 304 -8.59 18.34 -5.94
N SER A 305 -8.08 17.44 -6.79
CA SER A 305 -7.50 17.79 -8.09
C SER A 305 -8.48 18.56 -8.96
N GLY A 306 -8.02 19.66 -9.54
CA GLY A 306 -8.75 20.42 -10.56
C GLY A 306 -8.80 19.74 -11.94
N LEU A 307 -8.12 18.59 -12.09
CA LEU A 307 -8.13 17.81 -13.33
C LEU A 307 -9.49 17.17 -13.59
N LYS A 308 -9.72 16.85 -14.85
CA LYS A 308 -10.89 16.12 -15.32
C LYS A 308 -10.45 14.81 -15.97
N ASP A 309 -11.33 13.83 -15.96
CA ASP A 309 -11.15 12.61 -16.75
C ASP A 309 -11.29 12.87 -18.26
N ASP A 310 -11.13 11.83 -19.06
CA ASP A 310 -11.27 11.85 -20.52
C ASP A 310 -12.68 12.21 -21.00
N LYS A 311 -13.69 12.12 -20.12
CA LYS A 311 -15.08 12.55 -20.38
C LYS A 311 -15.37 13.98 -19.89
N GLY A 312 -14.39 14.65 -19.28
CA GLY A 312 -14.50 16.01 -18.75
C GLY A 312 -15.13 16.11 -17.37
N PHE A 313 -15.31 14.98 -16.66
CA PHE A 313 -15.84 15.00 -15.30
C PHE A 313 -14.72 15.33 -14.28
N PRO A 314 -14.93 16.26 -13.33
CA PRO A 314 -13.89 16.68 -12.41
C PRO A 314 -13.62 15.64 -11.32
N TYR A 315 -12.35 15.22 -11.16
CA TYR A 315 -11.92 14.25 -10.14
C TYR A 315 -12.31 14.66 -8.71
N ALA A 316 -12.34 15.97 -8.44
CA ALA A 316 -12.75 16.51 -7.15
C ALA A 316 -14.21 16.18 -6.73
N LYS A 317 -15.02 15.57 -7.60
CA LYS A 317 -16.40 15.16 -7.29
C LYS A 317 -16.57 13.65 -7.22
N TYR A 318 -15.48 12.89 -7.40
CA TYR A 318 -15.55 11.43 -7.33
C TYR A 318 -15.58 10.93 -5.89
N ILE A 319 -16.46 9.96 -5.63
CA ILE A 319 -16.34 9.11 -4.45
C ILE A 319 -14.96 8.44 -4.45
N ASN A 320 -14.39 8.22 -3.29
CA ASN A 320 -13.06 7.63 -3.19
C ASN A 320 -12.98 6.26 -3.87
N GLY A 321 -11.80 5.91 -4.40
CA GLY A 321 -11.55 4.58 -4.95
C GLY A 321 -11.62 3.51 -3.86
N THR A 322 -12.14 2.32 -4.22
CA THR A 322 -12.22 1.18 -3.29
C THR A 322 -10.85 0.70 -2.82
N GLY A 323 -9.79 1.05 -3.56
CA GLY A 323 -8.42 0.63 -3.23
C GLY A 323 -7.95 1.09 -1.86
N THR A 324 -8.21 2.34 -1.48
CA THR A 324 -7.86 2.85 -0.14
C THR A 324 -8.60 2.08 0.94
N PHE A 325 -9.91 1.89 0.79
CA PHE A 325 -10.69 1.11 1.76
C PHE A 325 -10.19 -0.34 1.85
N CYS A 326 -9.94 -1.00 0.72
CA CYS A 326 -9.47 -2.39 0.69
C CYS A 326 -8.09 -2.55 1.35
N HIS A 327 -7.18 -1.60 1.15
CA HIS A 327 -5.88 -1.58 1.79
C HIS A 327 -6.03 -1.46 3.32
N GLU A 328 -6.73 -0.43 3.80
CA GLU A 328 -6.93 -0.22 5.23
C GLU A 328 -7.68 -1.39 5.87
N PHE A 329 -8.68 -1.94 5.19
CA PHE A 329 -9.41 -3.09 5.66
C PHE A 329 -8.53 -4.35 5.76
N SER A 330 -7.55 -4.50 4.87
CA SER A 330 -6.57 -5.60 4.91
C SER A 330 -5.66 -5.53 6.15
N HIS A 331 -5.37 -4.34 6.67
CA HIS A 331 -4.73 -4.19 7.97
C HIS A 331 -5.60 -4.74 9.11
N ALA A 332 -6.91 -4.50 9.08
CA ALA A 332 -7.82 -5.09 10.07
C ALA A 332 -7.92 -6.62 9.97
N MET A 333 -7.46 -7.21 8.87
CA MET A 333 -7.28 -8.66 8.68
C MET A 333 -5.87 -9.14 9.06
N GLY A 334 -4.96 -8.22 9.43
CA GLY A 334 -3.62 -8.55 9.94
C GLY A 334 -2.47 -8.34 8.96
N LEU A 335 -2.70 -7.95 7.69
CA LEU A 335 -1.63 -7.70 6.74
C LEU A 335 -0.84 -6.43 7.09
N PRO A 336 0.50 -6.45 7.02
CA PRO A 336 1.34 -5.27 7.18
C PRO A 336 1.45 -4.48 5.89
N ASP A 337 1.95 -3.24 6.01
CA ASP A 337 2.48 -2.51 4.87
C ASP A 337 3.70 -3.21 4.27
N LEU A 338 3.69 -3.36 2.94
CA LEU A 338 4.78 -3.99 2.19
C LEU A 338 5.74 -2.98 1.56
N TYR A 339 5.46 -1.70 1.64
CA TYR A 339 6.39 -0.66 1.23
C TYR A 339 7.37 -0.30 2.35
N PRO A 340 8.61 0.13 2.01
CA PRO A 340 9.54 0.62 3.01
C PRO A 340 9.11 2.01 3.49
N ASN A 341 8.90 2.17 4.79
CA ASN A 341 8.46 3.43 5.38
C ASN A 341 9.58 4.24 6.06
N THR A 342 10.83 3.74 6.08
CA THR A 342 11.98 4.50 6.58
C THR A 342 12.85 5.04 5.44
N THR A 343 13.43 6.21 5.63
CA THR A 343 14.35 6.81 4.65
C THR A 343 15.54 5.89 4.33
N ALA A 344 16.05 5.16 5.31
CA ALA A 344 17.18 4.24 5.13
C ALA A 344 16.83 3.02 4.26
N SER A 345 15.58 2.58 4.28
CA SER A 345 15.11 1.41 3.53
C SER A 345 14.57 1.74 2.13
N ARG A 346 14.36 3.03 1.81
CA ARG A 346 13.91 3.49 0.49
C ARG A 346 15.07 3.53 -0.50
N ARG A 347 15.46 2.36 -1.02
CA ARG A 347 16.63 2.17 -1.91
C ARG A 347 16.25 1.31 -3.10
N VAL A 348 16.99 1.44 -4.21
CA VAL A 348 16.77 0.62 -5.42
C VAL A 348 16.95 -0.87 -5.15
N ASP A 349 17.93 -1.23 -4.31
CA ASP A 349 18.18 -2.61 -3.90
C ASP A 349 17.22 -3.11 -2.81
N ASN A 350 16.17 -2.36 -2.53
CA ASN A 350 15.09 -2.68 -1.60
C ASN A 350 13.72 -2.47 -2.29
N GLN A 351 13.63 -2.75 -3.58
CA GLN A 351 12.35 -2.72 -4.29
C GLN A 351 11.39 -3.74 -3.67
N THR A 352 10.12 -3.37 -3.62
CA THR A 352 9.04 -4.14 -3.02
C THR A 352 8.09 -4.70 -4.08
N LEU A 353 6.85 -4.95 -3.75
CA LEU A 353 5.86 -5.44 -4.69
C LEU A 353 5.25 -4.33 -5.56
N GLU A 354 5.39 -3.06 -5.16
CA GLU A 354 4.86 -1.90 -5.89
C GLU A 354 3.37 -2.11 -6.26
N HIS A 355 3.02 -2.03 -7.53
CA HIS A 355 1.64 -2.23 -8.01
C HIS A 355 1.16 -3.71 -8.01
N TRP A 356 2.00 -4.67 -7.63
CA TRP A 356 1.62 -6.08 -7.56
C TRP A 356 1.02 -6.50 -6.21
N SER A 357 0.84 -5.57 -5.29
CA SER A 357 0.23 -5.79 -3.98
C SER A 357 -0.74 -4.69 -3.61
N ILE A 358 -1.87 -5.06 -3.00
CA ILE A 358 -2.79 -4.11 -2.37
C ILE A 358 -2.14 -3.43 -1.15
N MET A 359 -1.23 -4.14 -0.45
CA MET A 359 -0.50 -3.64 0.71
C MET A 359 0.73 -2.81 0.35
N ASP A 360 0.93 -2.49 -0.92
CA ASP A 360 1.90 -1.55 -1.44
C ASP A 360 1.17 -0.57 -2.38
N TYR A 361 1.71 -0.21 -3.53
CA TYR A 361 1.13 0.81 -4.41
C TYR A 361 -0.06 0.32 -5.26
N GLY A 362 -0.35 -0.98 -5.23
CA GLY A 362 -1.50 -1.58 -5.91
C GLY A 362 -2.87 -1.04 -5.49
N LEU A 363 -2.95 -0.44 -4.30
CA LEU A 363 -4.16 0.27 -3.85
C LEU A 363 -4.53 1.44 -4.78
N TYR A 364 -3.55 2.10 -5.41
CA TYR A 364 -3.75 3.25 -6.30
C TYR A 364 -3.83 2.90 -7.78
N ARG A 365 -3.89 1.61 -8.15
CA ARG A 365 -4.08 1.24 -9.55
C ARG A 365 -5.35 1.91 -10.10
N ARG A 366 -5.22 2.62 -11.23
CA ARG A 366 -6.26 3.50 -11.79
C ARG A 366 -6.80 4.49 -10.74
N ASN A 367 -5.92 5.18 -10.05
CA ASN A 367 -6.29 6.14 -9.00
C ASN A 367 -7.14 5.54 -7.85
N GLY A 368 -6.93 4.25 -7.56
CA GLY A 368 -7.67 3.53 -6.54
C GLY A 368 -9.01 2.93 -6.99
N PHE A 369 -9.44 3.19 -8.23
CA PHE A 369 -10.73 2.70 -8.73
C PHE A 369 -10.70 1.27 -9.28
N ALA A 370 -9.51 0.71 -9.45
CA ALA A 370 -9.30 -0.67 -9.88
C ALA A 370 -8.12 -1.30 -9.11
N PRO A 371 -8.20 -1.43 -7.78
CA PRO A 371 -7.10 -1.92 -6.96
C PRO A 371 -6.62 -3.29 -7.41
N THR A 372 -5.34 -3.56 -7.17
CA THR A 372 -4.76 -4.88 -7.43
C THR A 372 -5.39 -5.92 -6.51
N PRO A 373 -5.91 -7.05 -7.03
CA PRO A 373 -6.38 -8.15 -6.19
C PRO A 373 -5.23 -8.72 -5.34
N TYR A 374 -5.57 -9.45 -4.30
CA TYR A 374 -4.58 -10.15 -3.48
C TYR A 374 -3.69 -11.06 -4.34
N ASN A 375 -2.38 -10.94 -4.18
CA ASN A 375 -1.40 -11.79 -4.82
C ASN A 375 -1.27 -13.15 -4.11
N ALA A 376 -0.45 -14.04 -4.64
CA ALA A 376 -0.28 -15.42 -4.12
C ALA A 376 0.18 -15.44 -2.65
N TRP A 377 1.03 -14.51 -2.22
CA TRP A 377 1.48 -14.41 -0.84
C TRP A 377 0.35 -13.95 0.09
N GLU A 378 -0.33 -12.86 -0.26
CA GLU A 378 -1.45 -12.32 0.52
C GLU A 378 -2.57 -13.35 0.67
N ARG A 379 -2.94 -14.08 -0.41
CA ARG A 379 -3.92 -15.17 -0.35
C ARG A 379 -3.45 -16.32 0.53
N SER A 380 -2.16 -16.65 0.50
CA SER A 380 -1.59 -17.70 1.33
C SER A 380 -1.62 -17.35 2.82
N VAL A 381 -1.30 -16.09 3.17
CA VAL A 381 -1.37 -15.56 4.53
C VAL A 381 -2.80 -15.59 5.06
N MET A 382 -3.78 -15.22 4.23
CA MET A 382 -5.21 -15.27 4.61
C MET A 382 -5.76 -16.71 4.68
N GLY A 383 -5.01 -17.71 4.22
CA GLY A 383 -5.47 -19.09 4.16
C GLY A 383 -6.43 -19.37 2.99
N TRP A 384 -6.58 -18.45 2.05
CA TRP A 384 -7.46 -18.59 0.88
C TRP A 384 -6.84 -19.48 -0.20
N GLU A 385 -5.54 -19.62 -0.21
CA GLU A 385 -4.81 -20.46 -1.14
C GLU A 385 -3.67 -21.20 -0.43
N GLN A 386 -3.43 -22.44 -0.86
CA GLN A 386 -2.26 -23.23 -0.49
C GLN A 386 -1.44 -23.45 -1.77
N PRO A 387 -0.35 -22.70 -1.98
CA PRO A 387 0.51 -22.87 -3.14
C PRO A 387 1.06 -24.31 -3.24
N LYS A 388 1.03 -24.87 -4.45
CA LYS A 388 1.56 -26.21 -4.68
C LYS A 388 3.09 -26.18 -4.67
N GLU A 389 3.70 -26.97 -3.82
CA GLU A 389 5.16 -27.03 -3.72
C GLU A 389 5.79 -27.81 -4.88
N LEU A 390 6.86 -27.25 -5.45
CA LEU A 390 7.69 -27.85 -6.47
C LEU A 390 8.95 -28.42 -5.80
N THR A 391 9.15 -29.73 -5.85
CA THR A 391 10.23 -30.42 -5.15
C THR A 391 11.12 -31.27 -6.05
N GLU A 392 10.65 -31.57 -7.26
CA GLU A 392 11.37 -32.40 -8.23
C GLU A 392 11.21 -31.86 -9.64
N THR A 393 12.18 -32.11 -10.50
CA THR A 393 12.14 -31.69 -11.91
C THR A 393 10.81 -32.09 -12.55
N THR A 394 10.07 -31.08 -13.00
CA THR A 394 8.74 -31.24 -13.60
C THR A 394 8.65 -30.37 -14.85
N LYS A 395 8.31 -30.98 -15.99
CA LYS A 395 8.20 -30.27 -17.28
C LYS A 395 6.75 -30.01 -17.68
N GLY A 396 6.53 -28.97 -18.44
CA GLY A 396 5.23 -28.62 -19.01
C GLY A 396 4.17 -28.25 -17.97
N ILE A 397 4.57 -27.63 -16.88
CA ILE A 397 3.64 -27.13 -15.88
C ILE A 397 2.79 -26.03 -16.51
N THR A 398 1.47 -26.16 -16.43
CA THR A 398 0.52 -25.15 -16.88
C THR A 398 0.04 -24.31 -15.71
N LEU A 399 0.17 -22.99 -15.84
CA LEU A 399 -0.19 -22.01 -14.86
C LEU A 399 -1.33 -21.12 -15.41
N LEU A 400 -2.51 -21.25 -14.81
CA LEU A 400 -3.68 -20.41 -15.12
C LEU A 400 -3.80 -19.28 -14.11
N PRO A 401 -4.46 -18.14 -14.45
CA PRO A 401 -4.78 -17.09 -13.48
C PRO A 401 -5.66 -17.63 -12.33
N PHE A 402 -5.42 -17.12 -11.11
CA PHE A 402 -6.22 -17.53 -9.93
C PHE A 402 -7.73 -17.31 -10.15
N ALA A 403 -8.12 -16.16 -10.67
CA ALA A 403 -9.52 -15.83 -10.97
C ALA A 403 -10.18 -16.77 -11.99
N GLU A 404 -9.42 -17.60 -12.68
CA GLU A 404 -9.87 -18.59 -13.65
C GLU A 404 -9.68 -20.04 -13.15
N GLY A 405 -9.55 -20.20 -11.84
CA GLY A 405 -9.38 -21.50 -11.19
C GLY A 405 -7.94 -22.01 -11.19
N GLY A 406 -6.97 -21.18 -11.54
CA GLY A 406 -5.54 -21.49 -11.44
C GLY A 406 -5.08 -21.63 -9.98
N LYS A 407 -3.87 -22.17 -9.82
CA LYS A 407 -3.18 -22.30 -8.52
C LYS A 407 -1.79 -21.76 -8.63
N SER A 408 -1.33 -21.10 -7.56
CA SER A 408 0.06 -20.69 -7.45
C SER A 408 0.97 -21.88 -7.10
N TYR A 409 2.26 -21.71 -7.36
CA TYR A 409 3.30 -22.66 -6.99
C TYR A 409 4.26 -22.06 -5.98
N LYS A 410 4.93 -22.92 -5.23
CA LYS A 410 5.93 -22.55 -4.22
C LYS A 410 7.22 -23.32 -4.44
N ILE A 411 8.35 -22.63 -4.35
CA ILE A 411 9.69 -23.20 -4.25
C ILE A 411 10.22 -22.83 -2.86
N ALA A 412 10.43 -23.85 -2.01
CA ALA A 412 10.87 -23.62 -0.64
C ALA A 412 12.39 -23.68 -0.51
N ASN A 413 12.96 -22.80 0.33
CA ASN A 413 14.34 -22.95 0.76
C ASN A 413 14.45 -24.10 1.76
N SER A 414 15.18 -25.15 1.39
CA SER A 414 15.33 -26.36 2.24
C SER A 414 16.08 -26.09 3.56
N LYS A 415 16.80 -24.97 3.65
CA LYS A 415 17.57 -24.57 4.84
C LYS A 415 16.82 -23.59 5.75
N LYS A 416 15.78 -22.92 5.21
CA LYS A 416 15.05 -21.85 5.89
C LYS A 416 13.60 -21.84 5.45
N SER A 417 12.73 -22.47 6.23
CA SER A 417 11.33 -22.73 5.86
C SER A 417 10.47 -21.50 5.60
N GLU A 418 10.82 -20.35 6.17
CA GLU A 418 10.15 -19.07 5.94
C GLU A 418 10.54 -18.40 4.62
N GLU A 419 11.61 -18.82 3.98
CA GLU A 419 12.07 -18.27 2.72
C GLU A 419 11.59 -19.12 1.55
N VAL A 420 10.79 -18.51 0.68
CA VAL A 420 10.17 -19.19 -0.46
C VAL A 420 10.10 -18.28 -1.68
N PHE A 421 10.03 -18.89 -2.87
CA PHE A 421 9.53 -18.20 -4.06
C PHE A 421 8.09 -18.64 -4.30
N LEU A 422 7.21 -17.67 -4.60
CA LEU A 422 5.84 -17.91 -5.03
C LEU A 422 5.70 -17.55 -6.50
N ILE A 423 4.91 -18.34 -7.23
CA ILE A 423 4.74 -18.20 -8.67
C ILE A 423 3.24 -18.15 -8.97
N GLU A 424 2.79 -17.11 -9.65
CA GLU A 424 1.41 -17.00 -10.12
C GLU A 424 1.31 -16.42 -11.53
N ASN A 425 0.15 -16.57 -12.15
CA ASN A 425 -0.14 -16.03 -13.48
C ASN A 425 -1.08 -14.81 -13.37
N ILE A 426 -0.63 -13.67 -13.87
CA ILE A 426 -1.42 -12.46 -13.99
C ILE A 426 -1.73 -12.20 -15.45
N GLN A 427 -3.02 -11.95 -15.76
CA GLN A 427 -3.46 -11.66 -17.13
C GLN A 427 -4.23 -10.34 -17.17
N LYS A 428 -3.99 -9.51 -18.18
CA LYS A 428 -4.64 -8.20 -18.36
C LYS A 428 -6.11 -8.34 -18.79
N ARG A 429 -6.90 -9.06 -17.99
CA ARG A 429 -8.34 -9.26 -18.20
C ARG A 429 -9.08 -9.43 -16.87
N GLY A 430 -10.40 -9.33 -16.91
CA GLY A 430 -11.18 -9.37 -15.67
C GLY A 430 -10.72 -8.33 -14.67
N VAL A 431 -10.57 -8.73 -13.42
CA VAL A 431 -10.11 -7.86 -12.32
C VAL A 431 -8.69 -7.31 -12.52
N ASN A 432 -7.89 -7.96 -13.34
CA ASN A 432 -6.54 -7.53 -13.70
C ASN A 432 -6.46 -6.80 -15.05
N ALA A 433 -7.59 -6.40 -15.65
CA ALA A 433 -7.61 -5.69 -16.94
C ALA A 433 -6.75 -4.42 -16.95
N ARG A 434 -6.48 -3.84 -15.78
CA ARG A 434 -5.65 -2.64 -15.58
C ARG A 434 -4.24 -2.94 -15.07
N ALA A 435 -3.81 -4.20 -15.03
CA ALA A 435 -2.43 -4.54 -14.67
C ALA A 435 -1.44 -3.93 -15.65
N PHE A 436 -0.22 -3.64 -15.20
CA PHE A 436 0.83 -3.05 -16.03
C PHE A 436 1.36 -4.04 -17.05
N GLY A 437 1.59 -5.30 -16.64
CA GLY A 437 2.05 -6.41 -17.44
C GLY A 437 1.16 -7.64 -17.34
N HIS A 438 1.54 -8.71 -18.02
CA HIS A 438 0.88 -10.02 -17.97
C HIS A 438 1.91 -11.14 -18.13
N GLY A 439 1.59 -12.31 -17.62
CA GLY A 439 2.46 -13.48 -17.62
C GLY A 439 2.65 -14.09 -16.23
N MET A 440 3.71 -14.82 -16.04
CA MET A 440 4.11 -15.45 -14.79
C MET A 440 4.86 -14.45 -13.92
N LEU A 441 4.31 -14.09 -12.76
CA LEU A 441 5.02 -13.35 -11.72
C LEU A 441 5.70 -14.30 -10.76
N VAL A 442 6.91 -13.95 -10.34
CA VAL A 442 7.67 -14.65 -9.31
C VAL A 442 7.94 -13.68 -8.17
N TYR A 443 7.63 -14.10 -6.96
CA TYR A 443 7.86 -13.33 -5.74
C TYR A 443 8.92 -14.01 -4.90
N HIS A 444 9.82 -13.26 -4.30
CA HIS A 444 10.74 -13.72 -3.27
C HIS A 444 10.22 -13.30 -1.90
N ILE A 445 9.96 -14.26 -1.03
CA ILE A 445 9.44 -14.07 0.31
C ILE A 445 10.46 -14.62 1.30
N ASP A 446 11.00 -13.77 2.16
CA ASP A 446 11.82 -14.13 3.33
C ASP A 446 11.15 -13.62 4.60
N TYR A 447 9.90 -14.06 4.80
CA TYR A 447 9.06 -13.57 5.88
C TYR A 447 8.08 -14.65 6.35
N ALA A 448 8.14 -15.00 7.63
CA ALA A 448 7.35 -16.07 8.19
C ALA A 448 5.85 -15.73 8.18
N SER A 449 5.10 -16.35 7.27
CA SER A 449 3.68 -16.05 7.06
C SER A 449 2.76 -16.41 8.23
N ASN A 450 3.20 -17.29 9.14
CA ASN A 450 2.45 -17.66 10.34
C ASN A 450 2.59 -16.66 11.50
N THR A 451 3.44 -15.65 11.37
CA THR A 451 3.66 -14.59 12.36
C THR A 451 3.34 -13.20 11.82
N VAL A 452 2.71 -13.13 10.65
CA VAL A 452 2.32 -11.87 10.02
C VAL A 452 1.37 -11.09 10.93
N ASN A 453 1.67 -9.82 11.05
CA ASN A 453 0.84 -8.92 11.84
C ASN A 453 0.93 -7.49 11.25
N MET A 454 -0.17 -6.76 11.29
CA MET A 454 -0.26 -5.44 10.70
C MET A 454 0.81 -4.46 11.21
N GLY A 455 1.41 -4.71 12.36
CA GLY A 455 2.48 -3.87 12.95
C GLY A 455 3.88 -4.16 12.44
N ASP A 456 4.04 -5.12 11.54
CA ASP A 456 5.32 -5.44 10.96
C ASP A 456 5.65 -4.51 9.79
N TYR A 457 6.92 -4.40 9.49
CA TYR A 457 7.44 -3.66 8.34
C TYR A 457 8.52 -4.52 7.67
N PRO A 458 8.13 -5.58 6.93
CA PRO A 458 9.07 -6.58 6.44
C PRO A 458 10.13 -5.98 5.51
N ASN A 459 9.81 -4.91 4.79
CA ASN A 459 10.70 -4.28 3.84
C ASN A 459 11.49 -3.08 4.37
N ASN A 460 11.56 -2.90 5.69
CA ASN A 460 12.37 -1.83 6.30
C ASN A 460 13.85 -2.17 6.47
N THR A 461 14.29 -3.37 6.14
CA THR A 461 15.70 -3.74 6.15
C THR A 461 16.36 -3.33 4.84
N ALA A 462 17.21 -2.32 4.88
CA ALA A 462 17.87 -1.80 3.68
C ALA A 462 18.71 -2.88 2.97
N GLY A 463 18.50 -3.05 1.67
CA GLY A 463 19.19 -4.04 0.84
C GLY A 463 18.74 -5.50 1.04
N HIS A 464 17.69 -5.72 1.84
CA HIS A 464 17.09 -7.02 2.07
C HIS A 464 15.56 -6.91 2.07
N PRO A 465 14.95 -6.72 0.91
CA PRO A 465 13.49 -6.73 0.80
C PRO A 465 12.99 -8.15 1.11
N ARG A 466 12.17 -8.27 2.16
CA ARG A 466 11.69 -9.57 2.64
C ARG A 466 10.45 -10.06 1.92
N VAL A 467 9.78 -9.17 1.18
CA VAL A 467 8.63 -9.48 0.33
C VAL A 467 8.78 -8.63 -0.94
N THR A 468 9.22 -9.24 -2.03
CA THR A 468 9.57 -8.52 -3.26
C THR A 468 9.21 -9.31 -4.52
N VAL A 469 9.22 -8.62 -5.67
CA VAL A 469 9.11 -9.24 -6.99
C VAL A 469 10.49 -9.65 -7.50
N VAL A 470 10.54 -10.72 -8.29
CA VAL A 470 11.70 -11.13 -9.11
C VAL A 470 11.43 -10.67 -10.54
N PRO A 471 11.98 -9.52 -10.99
CA PRO A 471 11.59 -8.93 -12.26
C PRO A 471 12.24 -9.67 -13.45
N ALA A 472 11.42 -10.05 -14.45
CA ALA A 472 11.92 -10.74 -15.63
C ALA A 472 12.90 -9.88 -16.45
N ASP A 473 12.69 -8.58 -16.52
CA ASP A 473 13.57 -7.64 -17.23
C ASP A 473 14.87 -7.31 -16.47
N GLY A 474 15.01 -7.79 -15.23
CA GLY A 474 16.18 -7.54 -14.38
C GLY A 474 16.29 -6.11 -13.86
N LEU A 475 15.26 -5.27 -14.03
CA LEU A 475 15.28 -3.87 -13.63
C LEU A 475 14.66 -3.69 -12.24
N LEU A 476 15.34 -2.93 -11.38
CA LEU A 476 14.83 -2.48 -10.10
C LEU A 476 14.50 -0.99 -10.21
N ILE A 477 13.27 -0.67 -10.60
CA ILE A 477 12.76 0.71 -10.65
C ILE A 477 11.63 0.82 -9.65
N SER A 478 11.92 1.38 -8.50
CA SER A 478 10.93 1.64 -7.46
C SER A 478 10.23 2.97 -7.68
N GLY A 479 8.93 3.00 -7.43
CA GLY A 479 8.17 4.23 -7.34
C GLY A 479 8.67 5.21 -6.27
N TYR A 480 9.60 4.82 -5.37
CA TYR A 480 10.29 5.73 -4.44
C TYR A 480 11.43 6.54 -5.08
N GLN A 481 11.82 6.24 -6.30
CA GLN A 481 12.74 7.08 -7.06
C GLN A 481 12.09 8.41 -7.44
N THR A 482 11.44 9.05 -6.50
CA THR A 482 10.91 10.38 -6.72
C THR A 482 12.03 11.40 -6.65
N LEU A 483 11.96 12.34 -7.58
CA LEU A 483 12.75 13.54 -7.56
C LEU A 483 12.72 14.19 -6.19
N ARG A 484 13.88 14.41 -5.62
CA ARG A 484 14.06 15.53 -4.72
C ARG A 484 13.91 16.81 -5.51
N SER A 485 13.47 17.82 -4.83
CA SER A 485 13.35 19.17 -5.31
C SER A 485 14.66 19.79 -5.85
N ASP A 486 15.79 19.31 -5.37
CA ASP A 486 17.12 19.72 -5.83
C ASP A 486 17.62 18.87 -7.02
N GLY A 487 16.78 18.00 -7.57
CA GLY A 487 17.11 17.06 -8.63
C GLY A 487 17.92 15.86 -8.17
N SER A 488 18.26 15.75 -6.88
CA SER A 488 18.94 14.59 -6.35
C SER A 488 17.96 13.45 -6.09
N SER A 489 18.35 12.23 -6.39
CA SER A 489 17.60 11.04 -5.98
C SER A 489 17.95 10.66 -4.56
N GLN A 490 16.95 10.37 -3.75
CA GLN A 490 17.17 9.83 -2.41
C GLN A 490 17.49 8.35 -2.47
N GLY A 491 18.75 8.01 -2.61
CA GLY A 491 19.21 6.65 -2.40
C GLY A 491 18.75 5.61 -3.43
N TYR A 492 17.94 6.00 -4.39
CA TYR A 492 17.49 5.16 -5.49
C TYR A 492 18.27 5.57 -6.74
N GLY A 493 19.01 4.74 -7.37
CA GLY A 493 19.99 4.98 -8.44
C GLY A 493 19.59 5.83 -9.64
N GLY A 494 18.85 6.92 -9.45
CA GLY A 494 18.51 7.86 -10.50
C GLY A 494 17.04 8.28 -10.52
N THR A 495 16.70 9.16 -11.44
CA THR A 495 15.33 9.61 -11.70
C THR A 495 14.77 8.85 -12.89
N HIS A 496 13.50 8.52 -12.86
CA HIS A 496 12.77 7.92 -13.97
C HIS A 496 11.46 8.68 -14.22
N THR A 497 11.01 8.62 -15.43
CA THR A 497 9.69 9.12 -15.81
C THR A 497 8.60 8.12 -15.43
N GLN A 498 7.35 8.58 -15.37
CA GLN A 498 6.21 7.69 -15.20
C GLN A 498 6.13 6.62 -16.29
N ALA A 499 6.54 6.95 -17.51
CA ALA A 499 6.57 6.00 -18.63
C ALA A 499 7.61 4.89 -18.41
N GLU A 500 8.81 5.23 -17.94
CA GLU A 500 9.87 4.26 -17.60
C GLU A 500 9.45 3.37 -16.43
N TYR A 501 8.84 3.95 -15.39
CA TYR A 501 8.29 3.18 -14.27
C TYR A 501 7.21 2.19 -14.74
N SER A 502 6.26 2.64 -15.54
CA SER A 502 5.21 1.78 -16.09
C SER A 502 5.76 0.69 -17.00
N ALA A 503 6.82 0.97 -17.76
CA ALA A 503 7.48 0.00 -18.62
C ALA A 503 8.23 -1.07 -17.81
N SER A 504 8.91 -0.69 -16.72
CA SER A 504 9.53 -1.65 -15.81
C SER A 504 8.50 -2.58 -15.19
N LEU A 505 7.41 -2.05 -14.64
CA LEU A 505 6.32 -2.91 -14.12
C LEU A 505 5.73 -3.84 -15.21
N ALA A 506 5.68 -3.41 -16.45
CA ALA A 506 5.24 -4.25 -17.57
C ALA A 506 6.27 -5.34 -17.92
N GLY A 507 7.52 -5.14 -17.56
CA GLY A 507 8.64 -6.06 -17.75
C GLY A 507 8.83 -7.08 -16.63
N ASP A 508 8.20 -6.91 -15.48
CA ASP A 508 8.34 -7.84 -14.34
C ASP A 508 7.84 -9.27 -14.62
N PRO A 509 6.69 -9.51 -15.29
CA PRO A 509 6.22 -10.87 -15.55
C PRO A 509 7.03 -11.60 -16.64
N PHE A 510 7.15 -12.91 -16.53
CA PHE A 510 7.72 -13.82 -17.54
C PHE A 510 6.63 -14.36 -18.48
N PRO A 511 6.85 -14.52 -19.80
CA PRO A 511 7.98 -13.99 -20.55
C PRO A 511 7.94 -12.48 -20.73
N GLY A 512 6.81 -11.83 -20.40
CA GLY A 512 6.58 -10.40 -20.37
C GLY A 512 6.90 -9.67 -21.66
N THR A 513 7.04 -8.37 -21.58
CA THR A 513 7.38 -7.51 -22.73
C THR A 513 8.80 -7.74 -23.25
N GLY A 514 9.69 -8.29 -22.41
CA GLY A 514 11.07 -8.63 -22.77
C GLY A 514 11.22 -9.97 -23.48
N GLY A 515 10.19 -10.82 -23.49
CA GLY A 515 10.28 -12.18 -24.06
C GLY A 515 11.24 -13.10 -23.29
N ILE A 516 11.37 -12.93 -21.98
CA ILE A 516 12.30 -13.68 -21.14
C ILE A 516 11.72 -15.06 -20.82
N THR A 517 12.32 -16.10 -21.39
CA THR A 517 11.80 -17.47 -21.34
C THR A 517 12.45 -18.35 -20.29
N SER A 518 13.33 -17.79 -19.44
CA SER A 518 13.98 -18.54 -18.36
C SER A 518 14.26 -17.64 -17.17
N LEU A 519 14.34 -18.25 -15.98
CA LEU A 519 14.81 -17.67 -14.74
C LEU A 519 15.80 -18.65 -14.11
N THR A 520 17.08 -18.30 -14.10
CA THR A 520 18.17 -19.16 -13.66
C THR A 520 19.17 -18.37 -12.81
N ALA A 521 19.88 -19.04 -11.92
CA ALA A 521 20.78 -18.39 -10.98
C ALA A 521 21.97 -17.68 -11.64
N ASP A 522 22.36 -18.08 -12.83
CA ASP A 522 23.47 -17.49 -13.59
C ASP A 522 23.09 -16.20 -14.35
N GLN A 523 21.83 -15.92 -14.54
CA GLN A 523 21.34 -14.70 -15.19
C GLN A 523 21.48 -13.45 -14.33
N GLN A 524 21.84 -13.58 -13.07
CA GLN A 524 21.96 -12.49 -12.10
C GLN A 524 20.69 -11.60 -12.01
N ILE A 525 19.53 -12.22 -12.16
CA ILE A 525 18.26 -11.53 -12.01
C ILE A 525 18.09 -11.13 -10.54
N PRO A 526 17.76 -9.86 -10.25
CA PRO A 526 17.58 -9.39 -8.90
C PRO A 526 16.62 -10.27 -8.09
N SER A 527 16.95 -10.50 -6.84
CA SER A 527 16.15 -11.28 -5.87
C SER A 527 15.93 -12.76 -6.19
N PHE A 528 16.61 -13.36 -7.21
CA PHE A 528 16.56 -14.81 -7.43
C PHE A 528 17.72 -15.54 -6.76
N TYR A 529 17.78 -15.45 -5.46
CA TYR A 529 18.77 -16.09 -4.57
C TYR A 529 18.16 -16.29 -3.18
N TYR A 530 18.78 -17.13 -2.35
CA TYR A 530 18.42 -17.26 -0.95
C TYR A 530 19.34 -16.43 -0.06
N TYR A 531 18.79 -15.89 1.04
CA TYR A 531 19.55 -15.18 2.05
C TYR A 531 20.06 -16.13 3.13
N TYR A 532 21.30 -15.92 3.55
CA TYR A 532 21.89 -16.64 4.69
C TYR A 532 22.87 -15.78 5.47
N LYS A 533 23.30 -16.26 6.63
CA LYS A 533 24.40 -15.66 7.37
C LYS A 533 25.65 -16.46 7.12
N ASP A 534 26.75 -15.82 6.72
CA ASP A 534 28.06 -16.46 6.59
C ASP A 534 28.65 -16.84 7.97
N ASP A 535 29.81 -17.50 7.98
CA ASP A 535 30.49 -17.96 9.21
C ASP A 535 30.86 -16.79 10.17
N ASN A 536 30.84 -15.56 9.71
CA ASN A 536 31.07 -14.34 10.49
C ASN A 536 29.76 -13.67 10.91
N GLY A 537 28.61 -14.24 10.59
CA GLY A 537 27.29 -13.70 10.88
C GLY A 537 26.88 -12.54 9.97
N LYS A 538 27.61 -12.32 8.86
CA LYS A 538 27.29 -11.28 7.87
C LYS A 538 26.26 -11.80 6.87
N ASP A 539 25.37 -10.90 6.41
CA ASP A 539 24.40 -11.21 5.35
C ASP A 539 25.11 -11.57 4.05
N ALA A 540 24.68 -12.65 3.45
CA ALA A 540 25.17 -13.20 2.20
C ALA A 540 24.02 -13.83 1.41
N THR A 541 24.27 -14.17 0.15
CA THR A 541 23.29 -14.83 -0.73
C THR A 541 23.86 -16.11 -1.32
N GLU A 542 23.01 -17.08 -1.60
CA GLU A 542 23.38 -18.32 -2.28
C GLU A 542 22.44 -18.58 -3.44
N GLN A 543 22.89 -19.36 -4.43
CA GLN A 543 22.08 -19.78 -5.56
C GLN A 543 20.92 -20.66 -5.09
N THR A 544 19.78 -20.53 -5.78
CA THR A 544 18.56 -21.29 -5.46
C THR A 544 18.70 -22.79 -5.75
N GLY A 545 19.62 -23.18 -6.65
CA GLY A 545 19.78 -24.56 -7.10
C GLY A 545 18.64 -25.06 -7.96
N VAL A 546 17.82 -24.16 -8.49
CA VAL A 546 16.71 -24.47 -9.39
C VAL A 546 16.68 -23.51 -10.57
N ALA A 547 16.02 -23.92 -11.65
CA ALA A 547 15.76 -23.10 -12.82
C ALA A 547 14.30 -23.22 -13.24
N LEU A 548 13.72 -22.13 -13.72
CA LEU A 548 12.47 -22.10 -14.46
C LEU A 548 12.84 -21.87 -15.93
N THR A 549 12.47 -22.79 -16.80
CA THR A 549 12.86 -22.73 -18.22
C THR A 549 11.67 -22.97 -19.14
N ASN A 550 11.85 -22.76 -20.44
CA ASN A 550 10.79 -22.93 -21.44
C ASN A 550 9.49 -22.18 -21.08
N ILE A 551 9.65 -20.99 -20.47
CA ILE A 551 8.51 -20.16 -20.10
C ILE A 551 7.87 -19.61 -21.37
N THR A 552 6.62 -19.98 -21.61
CA THR A 552 5.85 -19.52 -22.76
C THR A 552 4.45 -19.10 -22.34
N GLU A 553 3.87 -18.17 -23.05
CA GLU A 553 2.52 -17.69 -22.82
C GLU A 553 1.66 -17.92 -24.06
N ASN A 554 0.50 -18.49 -23.87
CA ASN A 554 -0.54 -18.54 -24.89
C ASN A 554 -1.40 -17.27 -24.74
N THR A 555 -1.20 -16.30 -25.62
CA THR A 555 -1.88 -15.00 -25.55
C THR A 555 -3.40 -15.04 -25.77
N GLU A 556 -3.92 -16.12 -26.40
CA GLU A 556 -5.37 -16.30 -26.58
C GLU A 556 -6.02 -16.80 -25.29
N THR A 557 -5.41 -17.80 -24.65
CA THR A 557 -5.95 -18.40 -23.43
C THR A 557 -5.41 -17.75 -22.15
N GLY A 558 -4.29 -17.04 -22.24
CA GLY A 558 -3.57 -16.49 -21.08
C GLY A 558 -2.88 -17.56 -20.22
N ALA A 559 -2.84 -18.80 -20.65
CA ALA A 559 -2.12 -19.85 -19.94
C ALA A 559 -0.61 -19.64 -20.12
N VAL A 560 0.14 -19.74 -19.04
CA VAL A 560 1.60 -19.79 -19.07
C VAL A 560 2.03 -21.23 -18.87
N THR A 561 3.02 -21.69 -19.64
CA THR A 561 3.67 -22.98 -19.40
C THR A 561 5.14 -22.80 -19.10
N PHE A 562 5.69 -23.62 -18.22
CA PHE A 562 7.10 -23.61 -17.87
C PHE A 562 7.58 -24.97 -17.40
N ASP A 563 8.90 -25.16 -17.39
CA ASP A 563 9.57 -26.30 -16.77
C ASP A 563 10.23 -25.84 -15.45
N TYR A 564 10.06 -26.63 -14.40
CA TYR A 564 10.80 -26.51 -13.15
C TYR A 564 11.92 -27.57 -13.13
N ILE A 565 13.16 -27.11 -13.04
CA ILE A 565 14.35 -27.96 -13.08
C ILE A 565 15.09 -27.83 -11.75
N VAL A 566 15.33 -28.93 -11.07
CA VAL A 566 16.27 -29.01 -9.95
C VAL A 566 17.67 -29.15 -10.56
N GLU A 567 18.53 -28.15 -10.35
CA GLU A 567 19.86 -28.13 -10.94
C GLU A 567 20.74 -29.25 -10.39
N GLN A 568 21.40 -29.97 -11.27
CA GLN A 568 22.34 -31.04 -10.93
C GLN A 568 23.72 -30.70 -11.48
N LEU A 569 24.76 -30.97 -10.71
CA LEU A 569 26.12 -30.80 -11.20
C LEU A 569 26.37 -31.66 -12.44
N GLY A 570 26.67 -30.98 -13.56
CA GLY A 570 26.88 -31.65 -14.85
C GLY A 570 25.68 -31.63 -15.81
N ASP A 571 24.51 -31.22 -15.37
CA ASP A 571 23.34 -30.96 -16.23
C ASP A 571 23.47 -29.56 -16.85
N LEU A 572 24.25 -29.44 -17.92
CA LEU A 572 24.59 -28.17 -18.56
C LEU A 572 23.46 -27.65 -19.47
N ASN A 573 22.68 -28.57 -20.04
CA ASN A 573 21.55 -28.21 -20.90
C ASN A 573 20.24 -27.98 -20.11
N ARG A 574 20.27 -28.22 -18.78
CA ARG A 574 19.15 -28.08 -17.85
C ARG A 574 17.92 -28.84 -18.29
N ASP A 575 18.14 -30.09 -18.78
CA ASP A 575 17.03 -30.96 -19.13
C ASP A 575 16.60 -31.87 -17.97
N GLY A 576 17.25 -31.75 -16.80
CA GLY A 576 17.00 -32.54 -15.59
C GLY A 576 17.69 -33.92 -15.61
N LYS A 577 18.66 -34.13 -16.50
CA LYS A 577 19.46 -35.33 -16.58
C LYS A 577 20.94 -34.97 -16.74
N VAL A 578 21.82 -35.85 -16.29
CA VAL A 578 23.25 -35.75 -16.57
C VAL A 578 23.62 -36.87 -17.55
N ASP A 579 23.77 -36.55 -18.83
CA ASP A 579 24.06 -37.49 -19.89
C ASP A 579 24.93 -36.91 -21.02
N THR A 580 24.99 -37.61 -22.16
CA THR A 580 25.85 -37.19 -23.29
C THR A 580 25.38 -35.91 -23.98
N ALA A 581 24.15 -35.44 -23.77
CA ALA A 581 23.66 -34.20 -24.31
C ALA A 581 24.37 -33.00 -23.65
N ASP A 582 24.77 -33.14 -22.37
CA ASP A 582 25.52 -32.09 -21.64
C ASP A 582 26.93 -31.89 -22.20
N ILE A 583 27.54 -32.99 -22.69
CA ILE A 583 28.84 -32.91 -23.35
C ILE A 583 28.72 -32.07 -24.64
N THR A 584 27.64 -32.25 -25.38
CA THR A 584 27.38 -31.43 -26.57
C THR A 584 27.23 -29.95 -26.20
N THR A 585 26.45 -29.67 -25.19
CA THR A 585 26.27 -28.31 -24.66
C THR A 585 27.59 -27.68 -24.18
N LEU A 586 28.46 -28.48 -23.52
CA LEU A 586 29.79 -28.03 -23.12
C LEU A 586 30.65 -27.68 -24.32
N VAL A 587 30.62 -28.50 -25.34
CA VAL A 587 31.39 -28.26 -26.61
C VAL A 587 30.90 -26.97 -27.28
N ASP A 588 29.58 -26.76 -27.35
CA ASP A 588 29.00 -25.57 -27.95
C ASP A 588 29.37 -24.29 -27.15
N LEU A 589 29.37 -24.36 -25.84
CA LEU A 589 29.79 -23.26 -24.94
C LEU A 589 31.28 -22.93 -25.14
N ILE A 590 32.14 -23.93 -25.35
CA ILE A 590 33.59 -23.71 -25.61
C ILE A 590 33.81 -23.11 -26.99
N LEU A 591 33.03 -23.51 -27.98
CA LEU A 591 33.16 -22.99 -29.35
C LEU A 591 32.56 -21.60 -29.54
N ALA A 592 31.70 -21.16 -28.64
CA ALA A 592 31.08 -19.83 -28.64
C ALA A 592 31.97 -18.74 -28.01
N GLN A 593 33.07 -19.10 -27.34
CA GLN A 593 34.10 -18.19 -26.79
C GLN A 593 35.13 -17.86 -27.84
#